data_ee4ecf6fc3ee6cb7df6cf5164ce8ddda
#
_entry.id   ee4ecf6fc3ee6cb7df6cf5164ce8ddda
#
_cell.length_a   1.000
_cell.length_b   1.000
_cell.length_c   1.000
_cell.angle_alpha   90.00
_cell.angle_beta   90.00
_cell.angle_gamma   90.00
#
_symmetry.space_group_name_H-M   'P 1'
#
loop_
_entity.id
_entity.type
_entity.pdbx_description
1 polymer ?
#
loop_
_entity_poly.entity_id
_entity_poly.type
_entity_poly.pdbx_seq_one_letter_code
_entity_poly.pdbx_strand_id
1 'polypeptide(L)'
;MKKRKLIGMVLAATLALTSLTGCGKKDSSGDDNVLRVGMECAYAPFNWSQETDELANGEKAVPIYGTNMYAYGYDVMVAEKLAKQMGKTLEVHKVEWDSIGMSLDAGDYDVIIAGMGRTKEREASYSFTDPYYYRDNCLVVKKGSGLENIKGLSELAGKNVTLTTQLGTGWVNLLDQVPDAKLGANYETTAECFMAISNGTADVCVIDVPTAESAAMTNDDLAIIYLDPNDKFQGDEEMTNVCIATRKDDTELRDKVQEAMNAIGWNDKDTMDKTMEDAISLQPAAN
;
A
#
# COMPACT_ATOMS: atom_id res chain seq x y z
N MET A 1 -57.54 -69.10 21.85
CA MET A 1 -57.74 -69.53 20.44
C MET A 1 -56.83 -68.71 19.54
N LYS A 2 -56.17 -69.45 18.66
CA LYS A 2 -55.41 -69.01 17.43
C LYS A 2 -54.11 -68.25 17.58
N LYS A 3 -53.08 -69.01 17.43
CA LYS A 3 -51.71 -68.72 16.98
C LYS A 3 -51.70 -68.03 15.64
N ARG A 4 -50.74 -67.07 15.43
CA ARG A 4 -50.06 -66.95 14.15
C ARG A 4 -48.64 -66.41 14.35
N LYS A 5 -47.73 -67.23 13.93
CA LYS A 5 -46.27 -66.93 13.71
C LYS A 5 -46.15 -65.99 12.55
N LEU A 6 -45.19 -65.07 12.59
CA LEU A 6 -44.53 -64.61 11.38
C LEU A 6 -43.05 -64.40 11.65
N ILE A 7 -42.36 -64.95 10.79
CA ILE A 7 -40.96 -65.23 10.53
C ILE A 7 -40.17 -63.91 10.33
N GLY A 8 -38.98 -63.99 10.82
CA GLY A 8 -38.00 -62.83 10.72
C GLY A 8 -37.49 -62.55 9.32
N MET A 9 -36.91 -61.41 9.21
CA MET A 9 -35.91 -61.09 8.17
C MET A 9 -34.88 -60.13 8.77
N VAL A 10 -33.73 -60.74 9.07
CA VAL A 10 -32.52 -59.98 9.47
C VAL A 10 -31.94 -59.44 8.20
N LEU A 11 -31.97 -58.07 8.07
CA LEU A 11 -31.21 -57.35 7.05
C LEU A 11 -30.04 -56.69 7.74
N ALA A 12 -28.88 -57.29 7.59
CA ALA A 12 -27.61 -56.71 8.01
C ALA A 12 -27.26 -55.54 7.05
N ALA A 13 -27.44 -54.33 7.53
CA ALA A 13 -26.93 -53.15 6.86
C ALA A 13 -25.51 -52.85 7.39
N THR A 14 -24.51 -53.18 6.62
CA THR A 14 -23.12 -52.79 6.82
C THR A 14 -23.02 -51.28 6.55
N LEU A 15 -22.92 -50.48 7.61
CA LEU A 15 -22.52 -49.07 7.50
C LEU A 15 -21.01 -49.02 7.23
N ALA A 16 -20.65 -48.71 6.00
CA ALA A 16 -19.31 -48.26 5.68
C ALA A 16 -19.14 -46.82 6.18
N LEU A 17 -18.41 -46.63 7.30
CA LEU A 17 -17.91 -45.32 7.70
C LEU A 17 -16.81 -44.92 6.74
N THR A 18 -17.14 -44.09 5.74
CA THR A 18 -16.15 -43.31 5.03
C THR A 18 -15.83 -42.09 5.88
N SER A 19 -14.68 -42.13 6.56
CA SER A 19 -14.07 -40.99 7.19
C SER A 19 -13.62 -40.00 6.12
N LEU A 20 -14.44 -38.99 5.84
CA LEU A 20 -13.99 -37.79 5.13
C LEU A 20 -13.19 -36.92 6.11
N THR A 21 -11.89 -37.17 6.18
CA THR A 21 -10.94 -36.15 6.63
C THR A 21 -10.70 -35.20 5.48
N GLY A 22 -11.65 -34.31 5.28
CA GLY A 22 -11.46 -33.12 4.44
C GLY A 22 -10.96 -31.98 5.33
N CYS A 23 -9.65 -31.86 5.51
CA CYS A 23 -9.07 -30.56 5.76
C CYS A 23 -9.26 -29.74 4.49
N GLY A 24 -10.39 -29.06 4.38
CA GLY A 24 -10.60 -28.07 3.34
C GLY A 24 -9.70 -26.89 3.64
N LYS A 25 -8.56 -26.77 2.92
CA LYS A 25 -8.07 -25.44 2.56
C LYS A 25 -9.30 -24.74 1.98
N LYS A 26 -9.65 -23.59 2.52
CA LYS A 26 -10.52 -22.65 1.82
C LYS A 26 -9.71 -22.23 0.59
N ASP A 27 -9.95 -22.90 -0.53
CA ASP A 27 -9.54 -22.37 -1.80
C ASP A 27 -10.26 -21.03 -1.93
N SER A 28 -9.50 -19.95 -1.96
CA SER A 28 -9.99 -18.66 -2.42
C SER A 28 -10.31 -18.86 -3.89
N SER A 29 -11.54 -19.27 -4.20
CA SER A 29 -12.03 -19.40 -5.57
C SER A 29 -12.33 -18.02 -6.14
N GLY A 30 -11.30 -17.18 -6.25
CA GLY A 30 -11.27 -16.06 -7.16
C GLY A 30 -11.14 -16.60 -8.59
N ASP A 31 -11.69 -15.89 -9.55
CA ASP A 31 -11.48 -16.22 -10.96
C ASP A 31 -9.96 -16.19 -11.23
N ASP A 32 -9.40 -17.34 -11.65
CA ASP A 32 -7.96 -17.47 -11.94
C ASP A 32 -7.47 -16.47 -13.00
N ASN A 33 -8.38 -15.87 -13.74
CA ASN A 33 -8.08 -14.85 -14.75
C ASN A 33 -8.01 -13.41 -14.20
N VAL A 34 -8.22 -13.21 -12.91
CA VAL A 34 -8.20 -11.90 -12.26
C VAL A 34 -6.99 -11.79 -11.33
N LEU A 35 -6.34 -10.63 -11.32
CA LEU A 35 -5.39 -10.21 -10.29
C LEU A 35 -6.08 -9.16 -9.41
N ARG A 36 -6.43 -9.54 -8.19
CA ARG A 36 -7.06 -8.65 -7.23
C ARG A 36 -5.98 -7.94 -6.41
N VAL A 37 -6.01 -6.62 -6.42
CA VAL A 37 -4.98 -5.78 -5.79
C VAL A 37 -5.60 -4.88 -4.73
N GLY A 38 -5.13 -4.99 -3.50
CA GLY A 38 -5.48 -4.10 -2.39
C GLY A 38 -4.60 -2.85 -2.38
N MET A 39 -5.22 -1.68 -2.28
CA MET A 39 -4.55 -0.39 -2.10
C MET A 39 -5.45 0.61 -1.40
N GLU A 40 -4.85 1.69 -0.86
CA GLU A 40 -5.58 2.70 -0.08
C GLU A 40 -6.47 3.59 -0.97
N CYS A 41 -6.05 3.85 -2.21
CA CYS A 41 -6.65 4.80 -3.15
C CYS A 41 -6.78 6.23 -2.55
N ALA A 42 -5.88 6.57 -1.63
CA ALA A 42 -5.81 7.86 -0.94
C ALA A 42 -4.35 8.30 -0.68
N TYR A 43 -3.40 7.70 -1.38
CA TYR A 43 -1.95 7.90 -1.23
C TYR A 43 -1.31 8.35 -2.56
N ALA A 44 -1.64 9.55 -3.01
CA ALA A 44 -1.03 10.12 -4.21
C ALA A 44 0.47 10.44 -3.98
N PRO A 45 1.34 10.25 -5.00
CA PRO A 45 1.07 9.83 -6.38
C PRO A 45 1.10 8.31 -6.58
N PHE A 46 1.25 7.52 -5.52
CA PHE A 46 1.27 6.06 -5.60
C PHE A 46 -0.11 5.52 -6.04
N ASN A 47 -1.17 5.89 -5.33
CA ASN A 47 -2.52 5.50 -5.69
C ASN A 47 -3.54 6.53 -5.16
N TRP A 48 -4.48 6.95 -6.00
CA TRP A 48 -5.57 7.85 -5.62
C TRP A 48 -6.90 7.42 -6.24
N SER A 49 -8.00 7.97 -5.76
CA SER A 49 -9.33 7.79 -6.34
C SER A 49 -9.85 9.06 -6.98
N GLN A 50 -10.62 8.91 -8.06
CA GLN A 50 -11.27 9.99 -8.82
C GLN A 50 -12.66 9.57 -9.29
N GLU A 51 -13.51 10.57 -9.63
CA GLU A 51 -14.92 10.34 -9.99
C GLU A 51 -15.11 9.85 -11.44
N THR A 52 -14.17 10.16 -12.32
CA THR A 52 -14.23 9.79 -13.75
C THR A 52 -13.06 8.88 -14.12
N ASP A 53 -13.22 8.12 -15.20
CA ASP A 53 -12.13 7.30 -15.75
C ASP A 53 -11.16 8.08 -16.64
N GLU A 54 -11.40 9.37 -16.89
CA GLU A 54 -10.61 10.19 -17.83
C GLU A 54 -9.30 10.64 -17.20
N LEU A 55 -8.20 10.48 -17.94
CA LEU A 55 -6.87 10.97 -17.61
C LEU A 55 -6.41 11.99 -18.64
N ALA A 56 -5.55 12.92 -18.22
CA ALA A 56 -5.08 14.03 -19.08
C ALA A 56 -4.29 13.55 -20.30
N ASN A 57 -3.69 12.36 -20.25
CA ASN A 57 -2.96 11.73 -21.36
C ASN A 57 -3.84 10.90 -22.31
N GLY A 58 -5.15 10.79 -22.03
CA GLY A 58 -6.12 10.01 -22.80
C GLY A 58 -6.18 8.51 -22.42
N GLU A 59 -5.38 8.07 -21.47
CA GLU A 59 -5.54 6.74 -20.85
C GLU A 59 -6.77 6.74 -19.94
N LYS A 60 -7.08 5.60 -19.35
CA LYS A 60 -8.25 5.41 -18.50
C LYS A 60 -7.84 4.96 -17.10
N ALA A 61 -8.43 5.57 -16.08
CA ALA A 61 -8.31 5.09 -14.73
C ALA A 61 -9.11 3.79 -14.53
N VAL A 62 -8.66 2.94 -13.61
CA VAL A 62 -9.20 1.61 -13.36
C VAL A 62 -10.40 1.69 -12.39
N PRO A 63 -11.54 1.03 -12.68
CA PRO A 63 -12.65 0.99 -11.74
C PRO A 63 -12.23 0.38 -10.39
N ILE A 64 -12.68 1.00 -9.29
CA ILE A 64 -12.51 0.43 -7.95
C ILE A 64 -13.68 -0.52 -7.68
N TYR A 65 -13.36 -1.78 -7.36
CA TYR A 65 -14.34 -2.83 -7.11
C TYR A 65 -15.39 -2.41 -6.08
N GLY A 66 -16.66 -2.65 -6.39
CA GLY A 66 -17.78 -2.35 -5.51
C GLY A 66 -18.12 -0.87 -5.32
N THR A 67 -17.52 0.04 -6.11
CA THR A 67 -17.76 1.49 -6.03
C THR A 67 -18.09 2.09 -7.39
N ASN A 68 -18.39 3.40 -7.42
CA ASN A 68 -18.53 4.19 -8.65
C ASN A 68 -17.28 5.07 -8.90
N MET A 69 -16.18 4.81 -8.21
CA MET A 69 -14.94 5.56 -8.29
C MET A 69 -13.91 4.81 -9.13
N TYR A 70 -12.88 5.50 -9.54
CA TYR A 70 -11.77 4.97 -10.33
C TYR A 70 -10.46 5.22 -9.60
N ALA A 71 -9.53 4.27 -9.68
CA ALA A 71 -8.18 4.39 -9.14
C ALA A 71 -7.17 4.67 -10.26
N TYR A 72 -6.17 5.50 -9.94
CA TYR A 72 -4.98 5.66 -10.76
C TYR A 72 -3.76 5.99 -9.87
N GLY A 73 -2.59 6.08 -10.50
CA GLY A 73 -1.32 6.37 -9.85
C GLY A 73 -0.26 5.32 -10.15
N TYR A 74 0.93 5.53 -9.60
CA TYR A 74 2.08 4.66 -9.82
C TYR A 74 1.77 3.18 -9.58
N ASP A 75 1.15 2.86 -8.44
CA ASP A 75 0.80 1.49 -8.06
C ASP A 75 -0.19 0.85 -9.04
N VAL A 76 -1.16 1.63 -9.54
CA VAL A 76 -2.13 1.17 -10.54
C VAL A 76 -1.43 0.92 -11.88
N MET A 77 -0.53 1.82 -12.31
CA MET A 77 0.26 1.64 -13.54
C MET A 77 1.13 0.38 -13.48
N VAL A 78 1.74 0.09 -12.32
CA VAL A 78 2.48 -1.16 -12.07
C VAL A 78 1.54 -2.36 -12.13
N ALA A 79 0.41 -2.30 -11.41
CA ALA A 79 -0.57 -3.39 -11.32
C ALA A 79 -1.15 -3.75 -12.70
N GLU A 80 -1.46 -2.77 -13.56
CA GLU A 80 -1.95 -3.00 -14.91
C GLU A 80 -0.93 -3.74 -15.79
N LYS A 81 0.35 -3.30 -15.72
CA LYS A 81 1.44 -3.96 -16.47
C LYS A 81 1.67 -5.38 -15.98
N LEU A 82 1.61 -5.61 -14.67
CA LEU A 82 1.75 -6.95 -14.07
C LEU A 82 0.58 -7.86 -14.45
N ALA A 83 -0.65 -7.40 -14.28
CA ALA A 83 -1.84 -8.17 -14.65
C ALA A 83 -1.80 -8.57 -16.15
N LYS A 84 -1.46 -7.63 -17.01
CA LYS A 84 -1.29 -7.89 -18.46
C LYS A 84 -0.21 -8.92 -18.74
N GLN A 85 0.96 -8.82 -18.09
CA GLN A 85 2.06 -9.77 -18.25
C GLN A 85 1.69 -11.18 -17.77
N MET A 86 0.89 -11.25 -16.70
CA MET A 86 0.38 -12.51 -16.16
C MET A 86 -0.82 -13.07 -16.92
N GLY A 87 -1.31 -12.38 -17.95
CA GLY A 87 -2.51 -12.76 -18.72
C GLY A 87 -3.81 -12.65 -17.92
N LYS A 88 -3.84 -11.75 -16.92
CA LYS A 88 -4.97 -11.52 -16.00
C LYS A 88 -5.64 -10.17 -16.24
N THR A 89 -6.87 -10.04 -15.77
CA THR A 89 -7.56 -8.75 -15.66
C THR A 89 -7.24 -8.15 -14.29
N LEU A 90 -6.96 -6.84 -14.22
CA LEU A 90 -6.76 -6.13 -12.95
C LEU A 90 -8.11 -5.82 -12.30
N GLU A 91 -8.21 -6.07 -11.00
CA GLU A 91 -9.30 -5.63 -10.14
C GLU A 91 -8.74 -4.91 -8.92
N VAL A 92 -9.07 -3.62 -8.75
CA VAL A 92 -8.58 -2.77 -7.66
C VAL A 92 -9.58 -2.78 -6.50
N HIS A 93 -9.10 -3.14 -5.30
CA HIS A 93 -9.86 -3.11 -4.05
C HIS A 93 -9.37 -1.97 -3.18
N LYS A 94 -10.24 -1.02 -2.90
CA LYS A 94 -9.96 0.05 -1.94
C LYS A 94 -10.11 -0.47 -0.53
N VAL A 95 -9.11 -0.20 0.31
CA VAL A 95 -9.09 -0.58 1.73
C VAL A 95 -8.31 0.45 2.54
N GLU A 96 -8.77 0.74 3.75
CA GLU A 96 -8.04 1.63 4.65
C GLU A 96 -6.68 1.02 5.04
N TRP A 97 -5.65 1.87 5.17
CA TRP A 97 -4.27 1.43 5.43
C TRP A 97 -4.16 0.48 6.62
N ASP A 98 -4.81 0.81 7.74
CA ASP A 98 -4.76 0.01 8.98
C ASP A 98 -5.37 -1.40 8.81
N SER A 99 -6.24 -1.59 7.82
CA SER A 99 -6.93 -2.85 7.55
C SER A 99 -6.30 -3.65 6.41
N ILE A 100 -5.32 -3.08 5.69
CA ILE A 100 -4.81 -3.64 4.44
C ILE A 100 -4.22 -5.05 4.61
N GLY A 101 -3.53 -5.31 5.69
CA GLY A 101 -2.98 -6.62 5.99
C GLY A 101 -4.04 -7.65 6.35
N MET A 102 -5.02 -7.26 7.18
CA MET A 102 -6.11 -8.16 7.59
C MET A 102 -6.99 -8.56 6.41
N SER A 103 -7.26 -7.66 5.49
CA SER A 103 -8.04 -7.93 4.27
C SER A 103 -7.28 -8.86 3.31
N LEU A 104 -5.94 -8.74 3.21
CA LEU A 104 -5.12 -9.70 2.48
C LEU A 104 -5.24 -11.11 3.08
N ASP A 105 -5.11 -11.21 4.41
CA ASP A 105 -5.21 -12.50 5.14
C ASP A 105 -6.61 -13.10 5.04
N ALA A 106 -7.65 -12.27 5.00
CA ALA A 106 -9.04 -12.69 4.79
C ALA A 106 -9.30 -13.21 3.36
N GLY A 107 -8.43 -12.89 2.39
CA GLY A 107 -8.57 -13.27 0.99
C GLY A 107 -9.47 -12.33 0.17
N ASP A 108 -9.66 -11.10 0.64
CA ASP A 108 -10.45 -10.09 -0.09
C ASP A 108 -9.77 -9.74 -1.42
N TYR A 109 -8.45 -9.85 -1.47
CA TYR A 109 -7.63 -9.69 -2.67
C TYR A 109 -6.38 -10.59 -2.59
N ASP A 110 -5.56 -10.58 -3.64
CA ASP A 110 -4.45 -11.52 -3.82
C ASP A 110 -3.12 -10.93 -3.39
N VAL A 111 -2.89 -9.64 -3.70
CA VAL A 111 -1.64 -8.92 -3.44
C VAL A 111 -1.91 -7.51 -2.93
N ILE A 112 -0.94 -6.94 -2.20
CA ILE A 112 -0.90 -5.52 -1.85
C ILE A 112 0.11 -4.83 -2.79
N ILE A 113 -0.36 -3.81 -3.54
CA ILE A 113 0.47 -2.87 -4.28
C ILE A 113 0.01 -1.48 -3.85
N ALA A 114 0.67 -0.93 -2.83
CA ALA A 114 0.15 0.23 -2.09
C ALA A 114 1.27 1.10 -1.47
N GLY A 115 2.37 1.28 -2.19
CA GLY A 115 3.50 2.03 -1.63
C GLY A 115 4.09 1.41 -0.36
N MET A 116 3.91 0.11 -0.15
CA MET A 116 4.25 -0.55 1.11
C MET A 116 5.75 -0.79 1.25
N GLY A 117 6.37 -0.20 2.28
CA GLY A 117 7.75 -0.50 2.66
C GLY A 117 7.88 -1.94 3.19
N ARG A 118 8.96 -2.62 2.78
CA ARG A 118 9.30 -3.97 3.26
C ARG A 118 10.09 -3.85 4.55
N THR A 119 9.41 -3.99 5.70
CA THR A 119 10.05 -3.98 7.01
C THR A 119 10.22 -5.40 7.55
N LYS A 120 11.18 -5.60 8.48
CA LYS A 120 11.37 -6.89 9.17
C LYS A 120 10.13 -7.35 9.91
N GLU A 121 9.38 -6.42 10.48
CA GLU A 121 8.11 -6.72 11.14
C GLU A 121 7.09 -7.28 10.14
N ARG A 122 6.95 -6.62 8.98
CA ARG A 122 6.03 -7.05 7.92
C ARG A 122 6.47 -8.36 7.28
N GLU A 123 7.77 -8.60 7.15
CA GLU A 123 8.30 -9.89 6.67
C GLU A 123 7.93 -11.08 7.56
N ALA A 124 7.63 -10.85 8.84
CA ALA A 124 7.12 -11.92 9.70
C ALA A 124 5.74 -12.41 9.28
N SER A 125 4.90 -11.53 8.71
CA SER A 125 3.50 -11.79 8.35
C SER A 125 3.26 -11.96 6.86
N TYR A 126 4.11 -11.40 5.99
CA TYR A 126 3.92 -11.37 4.53
C TYR A 126 5.16 -11.87 3.79
N SER A 127 4.96 -12.31 2.54
CA SER A 127 6.03 -12.55 1.56
C SER A 127 6.11 -11.33 0.62
N PHE A 128 7.33 -10.93 0.26
CA PHE A 128 7.57 -9.73 -0.56
C PHE A 128 8.33 -10.05 -1.83
N THR A 129 8.06 -9.28 -2.88
CA THR A 129 8.91 -9.20 -4.07
C THR A 129 10.17 -8.39 -3.78
N ASP A 130 11.06 -8.29 -4.77
CA ASP A 130 12.04 -7.22 -4.83
C ASP A 130 11.32 -5.86 -4.93
N PRO A 131 12.00 -4.75 -4.59
CA PRO A 131 11.40 -3.42 -4.69
C PRO A 131 10.92 -3.11 -6.11
N TYR A 132 9.71 -2.56 -6.22
CA TYR A 132 9.19 -2.00 -7.46
C TYR A 132 9.32 -0.47 -7.52
N TYR A 133 9.76 0.15 -6.41
CA TYR A 133 10.16 1.55 -6.32
C TYR A 133 11.14 1.77 -5.17
N TYR A 134 11.99 2.78 -5.32
CA TYR A 134 12.87 3.28 -4.26
C TYR A 134 12.55 4.76 -4.03
N ARG A 135 12.27 5.12 -2.79
CA ARG A 135 11.94 6.50 -2.40
C ARG A 135 12.88 6.99 -1.31
N ASP A 136 13.09 8.31 -1.25
CA ASP A 136 13.74 8.97 -0.13
C ASP A 136 12.69 9.56 0.82
N ASN A 137 13.06 9.73 2.10
CA ASN A 137 12.26 10.43 3.09
C ASN A 137 12.62 11.92 3.10
N CYS A 138 11.62 12.76 3.38
CA CYS A 138 11.77 14.20 3.49
C CYS A 138 10.95 14.74 4.66
N LEU A 139 11.06 16.04 4.90
CA LEU A 139 10.19 16.76 5.81
C LEU A 139 9.30 17.72 5.03
N VAL A 140 8.05 17.85 5.43
CA VAL A 140 7.13 18.86 4.92
C VAL A 140 6.80 19.82 6.03
N VAL A 141 6.92 21.12 5.74
CA VAL A 141 6.65 22.22 6.66
C VAL A 141 5.74 23.24 6.00
N LYS A 142 5.14 24.13 6.79
CA LYS A 142 4.38 25.26 6.25
C LYS A 142 5.31 26.34 5.69
N LYS A 143 5.02 26.86 4.50
CA LYS A 143 5.70 28.04 3.96
C LYS A 143 5.51 29.23 4.88
N GLY A 144 6.58 29.98 5.11
CA GLY A 144 6.58 31.13 6.02
C GLY A 144 6.73 30.76 7.49
N SER A 145 6.93 29.48 7.82
CA SER A 145 7.21 29.03 9.20
C SER A 145 8.62 29.36 9.68
N GLY A 146 9.54 29.65 8.74
CA GLY A 146 10.96 29.85 9.04
C GLY A 146 11.77 28.55 9.13
N LEU A 147 11.14 27.41 8.78
CA LEU A 147 11.79 26.08 8.74
C LEU A 147 12.23 25.69 7.34
N GLU A 148 11.81 26.40 6.30
CA GLU A 148 11.96 26.01 4.88
C GLU A 148 13.40 25.91 4.40
N ASN A 149 14.33 26.55 5.12
CA ASN A 149 15.75 26.59 4.74
C ASN A 149 16.61 25.52 5.45
N ILE A 150 16.00 24.71 6.30
CA ILE A 150 16.65 23.58 6.97
C ILE A 150 17.09 22.56 5.92
N LYS A 151 18.27 21.96 6.12
CA LYS A 151 18.83 20.94 5.23
C LYS A 151 18.99 19.59 5.90
N GLY A 152 18.94 19.53 7.25
CA GLY A 152 19.15 18.30 7.99
C GLY A 152 18.41 18.26 9.32
N LEU A 153 18.34 17.08 9.90
CA LEU A 153 17.63 16.85 11.16
C LEU A 153 18.26 17.61 12.34
N SER A 154 19.60 17.75 12.34
CA SER A 154 20.32 18.43 13.41
C SER A 154 19.96 19.91 13.55
N GLU A 155 19.53 20.54 12.46
CA GLU A 155 19.11 21.93 12.44
C GLU A 155 17.75 22.18 13.13
N LEU A 156 17.00 21.11 13.43
CA LEU A 156 15.76 21.17 14.22
C LEU A 156 16.02 21.25 15.72
N ALA A 157 17.25 20.99 16.17
CA ALA A 157 17.62 21.08 17.59
C ALA A 157 17.25 22.44 18.19
N GLY A 158 16.60 22.43 19.33
CA GLY A 158 16.15 23.62 20.06
C GLY A 158 14.96 24.35 19.46
N LYS A 159 14.40 23.93 18.33
CA LYS A 159 13.24 24.56 17.70
C LYS A 159 11.90 24.13 18.32
N ASN A 160 11.89 23.06 19.10
CA ASN A 160 10.69 22.51 19.80
C ASN A 160 9.50 22.24 18.86
N VAL A 161 9.78 21.81 17.64
CA VAL A 161 8.77 21.51 16.61
C VAL A 161 7.85 20.36 17.04
N THR A 162 6.59 20.43 16.60
CA THR A 162 5.60 19.35 16.76
C THR A 162 5.58 18.50 15.47
N LEU A 163 5.82 17.20 15.62
CA LEU A 163 5.91 16.26 14.50
C LEU A 163 4.57 15.58 14.24
N THR A 164 4.35 15.20 12.99
CA THR A 164 3.28 14.32 12.55
C THR A 164 3.75 13.41 11.42
N THR A 165 3.06 12.32 11.21
CA THR A 165 3.19 11.42 10.07
C THR A 165 1.93 10.56 9.92
N GLN A 166 1.88 9.70 8.89
CA GLN A 166 0.78 8.76 8.74
C GLN A 166 0.89 7.62 9.76
N LEU A 167 -0.24 7.35 10.42
CA LEU A 167 -0.39 6.29 11.42
C LEU A 167 -0.17 4.90 10.78
N GLY A 168 0.33 3.94 11.56
CA GLY A 168 0.55 2.56 11.09
C GLY A 168 1.69 2.41 10.07
N THR A 169 2.47 3.46 9.83
CA THR A 169 3.63 3.44 8.93
C THR A 169 4.94 3.34 9.72
N GLY A 170 6.01 2.93 9.03
CA GLY A 170 7.35 2.90 9.63
C GLY A 170 7.93 4.30 9.90
N TRP A 171 7.36 5.37 9.32
CA TRP A 171 7.77 6.74 9.63
C TRP A 171 7.56 7.10 11.10
N VAL A 172 6.59 6.49 11.79
CA VAL A 172 6.38 6.68 13.23
C VAL A 172 7.66 6.37 14.00
N ASN A 173 8.42 5.35 13.60
CA ASN A 173 9.68 4.95 14.23
C ASN A 173 10.85 5.91 13.93
N LEU A 174 10.71 6.77 12.92
CA LEU A 174 11.73 7.76 12.58
C LEU A 174 11.58 9.07 13.37
N LEU A 175 10.40 9.34 13.94
CA LEU A 175 10.11 10.59 14.62
C LEU A 175 11.06 10.86 15.81
N ASP A 176 11.46 9.81 16.53
CA ASP A 176 12.38 9.91 17.67
C ASP A 176 13.79 10.38 17.29
N GLN A 177 14.13 10.37 16.00
CA GLN A 177 15.43 10.84 15.51
C GLN A 177 15.48 12.37 15.34
N VAL A 178 14.34 13.06 15.39
CA VAL A 178 14.29 14.52 15.29
C VAL A 178 14.59 15.14 16.64
N PRO A 179 15.71 15.87 16.80
CA PRO A 179 16.15 16.36 18.11
C PRO A 179 15.18 17.39 18.70
N ASP A 180 14.92 17.29 20.01
CA ASP A 180 14.09 18.19 20.81
C ASP A 180 12.65 18.37 20.30
N ALA A 181 12.18 17.47 19.45
CA ALA A 181 10.85 17.54 18.88
C ALA A 181 9.79 17.02 19.87
N LYS A 182 8.56 17.48 19.67
CA LYS A 182 7.36 16.96 20.33
C LYS A 182 6.61 16.06 19.39
N LEU A 183 6.16 14.90 19.86
CA LEU A 183 5.28 14.04 19.09
C LEU A 183 3.86 14.62 19.14
N GLY A 184 3.34 15.00 17.97
CA GLY A 184 1.95 15.40 17.78
C GLY A 184 1.04 14.20 17.53
N ALA A 185 -0.18 14.45 17.05
CA ALA A 185 -1.05 13.41 16.55
C ALA A 185 -0.54 12.90 15.21
N ASN A 186 -0.58 11.57 15.00
CA ASN A 186 -0.46 10.97 13.69
C ASN A 186 -1.87 10.76 13.10
N TYR A 187 -2.00 10.77 11.78
CA TYR A 187 -3.28 10.74 11.10
C TYR A 187 -3.41 9.49 10.21
N GLU A 188 -4.64 9.14 9.85
CA GLU A 188 -4.90 7.95 9.04
C GLU A 188 -4.42 8.10 7.60
N THR A 189 -4.50 9.32 7.04
CA THR A 189 -4.11 9.61 5.67
C THR A 189 -3.01 10.67 5.58
N THR A 190 -2.24 10.65 4.49
CA THR A 190 -1.22 11.69 4.21
C THR A 190 -1.84 13.07 4.01
N ALA A 191 -3.04 13.12 3.42
CA ALA A 191 -3.78 14.37 3.24
C ALA A 191 -4.10 15.05 4.58
N GLU A 192 -4.49 14.28 5.60
CA GLU A 192 -4.72 14.82 6.94
C GLU A 192 -3.43 15.32 7.60
N CYS A 193 -2.30 14.64 7.37
CA CYS A 193 -0.99 15.13 7.82
C CYS A 193 -0.67 16.50 7.21
N PHE A 194 -0.88 16.68 5.90
CA PHE A 194 -0.65 17.95 5.23
C PHE A 194 -1.63 19.05 5.67
N MET A 195 -2.87 18.69 5.97
CA MET A 195 -3.83 19.63 6.58
C MET A 195 -3.35 20.08 7.97
N ALA A 196 -2.76 19.18 8.77
CA ALA A 196 -2.21 19.54 10.08
C ALA A 196 -1.04 20.54 9.94
N ILE A 197 -0.21 20.40 8.92
CA ILE A 197 0.86 21.37 8.59
C ILE A 197 0.25 22.71 8.16
N SER A 198 -0.68 22.72 7.22
CA SER A 198 -1.30 23.95 6.69
C SER A 198 -2.03 24.74 7.76
N ASN A 199 -2.73 24.10 8.68
CA ASN A 199 -3.46 24.76 9.77
C ASN A 199 -2.62 25.04 11.02
N GLY A 200 -1.36 24.56 11.08
CA GLY A 200 -0.43 24.80 12.18
C GLY A 200 -0.68 23.92 13.41
N THR A 201 -1.40 22.81 13.28
CA THR A 201 -1.55 21.80 14.35
C THR A 201 -0.26 21.00 14.54
N ALA A 202 0.50 20.79 13.47
CA ALA A 202 1.86 20.27 13.50
C ALA A 202 2.80 21.22 12.72
N ASP A 203 4.08 21.20 13.05
CA ASP A 203 5.12 22.03 12.43
C ASP A 203 5.86 21.29 11.32
N VAL A 204 6.06 19.96 11.48
CA VAL A 204 6.84 19.12 10.57
C VAL A 204 6.11 17.81 10.35
N CYS A 205 5.91 17.41 9.10
CA CYS A 205 5.47 16.09 8.69
C CYS A 205 6.65 15.30 8.13
N VAL A 206 6.84 14.06 8.59
CA VAL A 206 7.80 13.09 8.03
C VAL A 206 7.08 12.23 7.01
N ILE A 207 7.57 12.22 5.76
CA ILE A 207 6.93 11.52 4.64
C ILE A 207 7.98 11.21 3.54
N ASP A 208 7.59 10.51 2.49
CA ASP A 208 8.43 10.32 1.30
C ASP A 208 8.37 11.51 0.33
N VAL A 209 9.44 11.62 -0.48
CA VAL A 209 9.61 12.70 -1.46
C VAL A 209 8.49 12.72 -2.51
N PRO A 210 8.13 11.62 -3.20
CA PRO A 210 7.08 11.65 -4.21
C PRO A 210 5.74 12.16 -3.67
N THR A 211 5.35 11.73 -2.47
CA THR A 211 4.11 12.15 -1.82
C THR A 211 4.14 13.63 -1.44
N ALA A 212 5.27 14.11 -0.94
CA ALA A 212 5.46 15.53 -0.63
C ALA A 212 5.40 16.40 -1.90
N GLU A 213 6.06 15.99 -2.99
CA GLU A 213 6.03 16.68 -4.28
C GLU A 213 4.63 16.76 -4.86
N SER A 214 3.92 15.63 -4.87
CA SER A 214 2.54 15.53 -5.29
C SER A 214 1.63 16.50 -4.50
N ALA A 215 1.75 16.51 -3.18
CA ALA A 215 0.97 17.40 -2.33
C ALA A 215 1.30 18.90 -2.56
N ALA A 216 2.58 19.25 -2.75
CA ALA A 216 3.00 20.62 -2.99
C ALA A 216 2.55 21.17 -4.35
N MET A 217 2.22 20.31 -5.33
CA MET A 217 1.61 20.76 -6.59
C MET A 217 0.19 21.30 -6.44
N THR A 218 -0.53 20.84 -5.43
CA THR A 218 -1.94 21.17 -5.20
C THR A 218 -2.16 22.02 -3.95
N ASN A 219 -1.13 22.19 -3.12
CA ASN A 219 -1.16 22.98 -1.89
C ASN A 219 0.05 23.89 -1.77
N ASP A 220 -0.16 25.15 -2.13
CA ASP A 220 0.88 26.20 -2.14
C ASP A 220 1.42 26.56 -0.73
N ASP A 221 0.74 26.12 0.34
CA ASP A 221 1.17 26.36 1.72
C ASP A 221 2.31 25.43 2.17
N LEU A 222 2.61 24.39 1.42
CA LEU A 222 3.60 23.37 1.77
C LEU A 222 4.98 23.71 1.20
N ALA A 223 6.02 23.47 2.00
CA ALA A 223 7.41 23.47 1.57
C ALA A 223 8.08 22.14 1.91
N ILE A 224 8.87 21.63 0.97
CA ILE A 224 9.57 20.34 1.11
C ILE A 224 11.01 20.61 1.52
N ILE A 225 11.48 19.88 2.52
CA ILE A 225 12.87 19.87 2.95
C ILE A 225 13.49 18.54 2.52
N TYR A 226 14.31 18.58 1.49
CA TYR A 226 15.14 17.45 1.09
C TYR A 226 16.34 17.38 2.03
N LEU A 227 16.50 16.26 2.71
CA LEU A 227 17.52 16.09 3.75
C LEU A 227 18.90 15.87 3.13
N ASP A 228 19.92 16.50 3.70
CA ASP A 228 21.32 16.25 3.36
C ASP A 228 21.66 14.78 3.62
N PRO A 229 22.32 14.07 2.69
CA PRO A 229 22.69 12.64 2.88
C PRO A 229 23.50 12.35 4.15
N ASN A 230 24.18 13.34 4.72
CA ASN A 230 24.96 13.21 5.96
C ASN A 230 24.18 13.62 7.22
N ASP A 231 22.97 14.18 7.07
CA ASP A 231 22.13 14.62 8.18
C ASP A 231 20.65 14.29 7.92
N LYS A 232 20.38 13.01 7.72
CA LYS A 232 19.07 12.43 7.46
C LYS A 232 18.73 11.31 8.43
N PHE A 233 17.55 10.75 8.32
CA PHE A 233 17.14 9.56 9.07
C PHE A 233 18.12 8.40 8.86
N GLN A 234 18.37 7.64 9.93
CA GLN A 234 19.20 6.45 9.91
C GLN A 234 18.33 5.20 10.06
N GLY A 235 18.74 4.08 9.40
CA GLY A 235 18.00 2.83 9.47
C GLY A 235 16.63 2.91 8.80
N ASP A 236 16.49 3.79 7.80
CA ASP A 236 15.25 4.01 7.07
C ASP A 236 15.15 3.17 5.79
N GLU A 237 16.13 2.30 5.51
CA GLU A 237 16.16 1.46 4.29
C GLU A 237 14.90 0.62 4.14
N GLU A 238 14.31 0.17 5.26
CA GLU A 238 13.05 -0.58 5.25
C GLU A 238 11.85 0.26 4.77
N MET A 239 11.94 1.59 4.87
CA MET A 239 10.89 2.51 4.41
C MET A 239 11.14 3.02 3.00
N THR A 240 12.38 2.98 2.54
CA THR A 240 12.75 3.42 1.19
C THR A 240 12.51 2.35 0.12
N ASN A 241 12.42 1.08 0.52
CA ASN A 241 12.15 -0.06 -0.36
C ASN A 241 10.64 -0.33 -0.45
N VAL A 242 10.03 -0.02 -1.58
CA VAL A 242 8.60 -0.26 -1.81
C VAL A 242 8.42 -1.58 -2.56
N CYS A 243 7.71 -2.53 -1.93
CA CYS A 243 7.60 -3.90 -2.43
C CYS A 243 6.13 -4.35 -2.52
N ILE A 244 5.86 -5.32 -3.39
CA ILE A 244 4.56 -5.99 -3.49
C ILE A 244 4.50 -7.08 -2.42
N ALA A 245 3.41 -7.13 -1.66
CA ALA A 245 3.21 -8.14 -0.62
C ALA A 245 2.14 -9.16 -1.03
N THR A 246 2.39 -10.42 -0.68
CA THR A 246 1.43 -11.53 -0.73
C THR A 246 1.25 -12.12 0.68
N ARG A 247 0.23 -12.95 0.88
CA ARG A 247 0.13 -13.74 2.11
C ARG A 247 1.42 -14.51 2.36
N LYS A 248 1.78 -14.70 3.63
CA LYS A 248 3.06 -15.31 4.03
C LYS A 248 3.35 -16.64 3.36
N ASP A 249 2.32 -17.48 3.26
CA ASP A 249 2.45 -18.83 2.72
C ASP A 249 2.22 -18.91 1.21
N ASP A 250 1.81 -17.80 0.56
CA ASP A 250 1.54 -17.72 -0.87
C ASP A 250 2.80 -17.32 -1.65
N THR A 251 3.86 -18.10 -1.45
CA THR A 251 5.13 -17.87 -2.12
C THR A 251 5.07 -18.14 -3.63
N GLU A 252 4.15 -19.01 -4.07
CA GLU A 252 3.93 -19.29 -5.50
C GLU A 252 3.42 -18.05 -6.24
N LEU A 253 2.44 -17.34 -5.66
CA LEU A 253 1.96 -16.10 -6.24
C LEU A 253 3.04 -15.00 -6.21
N ARG A 254 3.76 -14.88 -5.06
CA ARG A 254 4.88 -13.94 -4.95
C ARG A 254 5.90 -14.16 -6.07
N ASP A 255 6.29 -15.41 -6.33
CA ASP A 255 7.27 -15.75 -7.35
C ASP A 255 6.75 -15.45 -8.76
N LYS A 256 5.47 -15.72 -9.06
CA LYS A 256 4.83 -15.34 -10.33
C LYS A 256 4.80 -13.82 -10.54
N VAL A 257 4.52 -13.05 -9.50
CA VAL A 257 4.55 -11.58 -9.56
C VAL A 257 5.98 -11.10 -9.79
N GLN A 258 6.97 -11.69 -9.10
CA GLN A 258 8.38 -11.36 -9.32
C GLN A 258 8.85 -11.69 -10.74
N GLU A 259 8.47 -12.85 -11.28
CA GLU A 259 8.78 -13.22 -12.66
C GLU A 259 8.14 -12.23 -13.65
N ALA A 260 6.91 -11.80 -13.41
CA ALA A 260 6.23 -10.80 -14.22
C ALA A 260 6.96 -9.44 -14.16
N MET A 261 7.39 -8.99 -12.96
CA MET A 261 8.21 -7.79 -12.80
C MET A 261 9.49 -7.86 -13.63
N ASN A 262 10.21 -8.97 -13.55
CA ASN A 262 11.45 -9.19 -14.30
C ASN A 262 11.20 -9.18 -15.82
N ALA A 263 10.10 -9.82 -16.26
CA ALA A 263 9.75 -9.92 -17.67
C ALA A 263 9.39 -8.57 -18.31
N ILE A 264 8.83 -7.64 -17.55
CA ILE A 264 8.54 -6.26 -18.02
C ILE A 264 9.68 -5.28 -17.75
N GLY A 265 10.83 -5.76 -17.25
CA GLY A 265 12.00 -4.93 -16.95
C GLY A 265 11.83 -4.01 -15.75
N TRP A 266 10.95 -4.33 -14.81
CA TRP A 266 10.65 -3.49 -13.64
C TRP A 266 11.68 -3.68 -12.52
N ASN A 267 12.94 -3.64 -12.86
CA ASN A 267 14.12 -3.62 -11.99
C ASN A 267 15.09 -2.49 -12.40
N ASP A 268 14.69 -1.67 -13.36
CA ASP A 268 15.44 -0.55 -13.86
C ASP A 268 14.95 0.76 -13.19
N LYS A 269 15.87 1.45 -12.52
CA LYS A 269 15.54 2.67 -11.77
C LYS A 269 14.99 3.77 -12.67
N ASP A 270 15.54 3.93 -13.87
CA ASP A 270 15.09 4.98 -14.80
C ASP A 270 13.63 4.75 -15.24
N THR A 271 13.24 3.47 -15.41
CA THR A 271 11.84 3.08 -15.69
C THR A 271 10.93 3.41 -14.51
N MET A 272 11.37 3.12 -13.28
CA MET A 272 10.62 3.42 -12.05
C MET A 272 10.42 4.93 -11.89
N ASP A 273 11.50 5.71 -11.97
CA ASP A 273 11.48 7.15 -11.79
C ASP A 273 10.59 7.83 -12.86
N LYS A 274 10.77 7.46 -14.14
CA LYS A 274 9.92 7.97 -15.21
C LYS A 274 8.43 7.66 -15.00
N THR A 275 8.10 6.47 -14.56
CA THR A 275 6.70 6.11 -14.30
C THR A 275 6.14 6.90 -13.12
N MET A 276 6.96 7.21 -12.11
CA MET A 276 6.55 8.08 -11.00
C MET A 276 6.32 9.54 -11.47
N GLU A 277 7.21 10.07 -12.31
CA GLU A 277 7.02 11.39 -12.93
C GLU A 277 5.72 11.44 -13.76
N ASP A 278 5.45 10.40 -14.55
CA ASP A 278 4.21 10.27 -15.31
C ASP A 278 2.99 10.25 -14.37
N ALA A 279 3.03 9.48 -13.28
CA ALA A 279 1.95 9.42 -12.28
C ALA A 279 1.69 10.79 -11.63
N ILE A 280 2.75 11.49 -11.19
CA ILE A 280 2.66 12.85 -10.60
C ILE A 280 1.98 13.80 -11.60
N SER A 281 2.37 13.75 -12.89
CA SER A 281 1.84 14.65 -13.93
C SER A 281 0.36 14.41 -14.25
N LEU A 282 -0.16 13.21 -13.97
CA LEU A 282 -1.54 12.80 -14.25
C LEU A 282 -2.49 12.96 -13.07
N GLN A 283 -1.96 13.41 -11.93
CA GLN A 283 -2.77 13.65 -10.76
C GLN A 283 -3.81 14.76 -11.03
N PRO A 284 -5.08 14.57 -10.62
CA PRO A 284 -6.09 15.62 -10.77
C PRO A 284 -5.66 16.91 -10.04
N ALA A 285 -5.89 18.06 -10.68
CA ALA A 285 -5.74 19.32 -10.00
C ALA A 285 -6.67 19.37 -8.77
N ALA A 286 -6.21 20.00 -7.68
CA ALA A 286 -7.09 20.23 -6.53
C ALA A 286 -8.31 21.06 -6.96
N ASN A 287 -9.50 20.58 -6.68
CA ASN A 287 -10.76 21.31 -6.92
C ASN A 287 -11.02 22.33 -5.82
#